data_86670a883543617a39dd25e2ea10f27f
#
_entry.id   86670a883543617a39dd25e2ea10f27f
#
_cell.length_a   1.000
_cell.length_b   1.000
_cell.length_c   1.000
_cell.angle_alpha   90.00
_cell.angle_beta   90.00
_cell.angle_gamma   90.00
#
_symmetry.space_group_name_H-M   'P 1'
#
loop_
_entity.id
_entity.type
_entity.pdbx_description
1 polymer ?
#
loop_
_entity_poly.entity_id
_entity_poly.type
_entity_poly.pdbx_seq_one_letter_code
_entity_poly.pdbx_strand_id
1 'polypeptide(L)'
;MTNHIIETVTFKLASGISKEAFLKTIPLSTTFVQSRPGFISRHLSCSDDGNWIEHIEWASLGDAKSASDAFMQDQSLMPFMQCIDGPSAVMRHSQLEVSIS
;
A
#
# COMPACT_ATOMS: atom_id res chain seq x y z
N MET A 1 -4.69 8.84 23.76
CA MET A 1 -4.66 9.34 22.38
C MET A 1 -3.85 8.40 21.53
N THR A 2 -4.44 7.89 20.48
CA THR A 2 -3.77 6.96 19.58
C THR A 2 -3.10 7.75 18.46
N ASN A 3 -1.81 7.47 18.22
CA ASN A 3 -1.07 8.10 17.15
C ASN A 3 -1.11 7.19 15.92
N HIS A 4 -2.28 7.16 15.28
CA HIS A 4 -2.41 6.41 14.05
C HIS A 4 -1.52 6.99 12.96
N ILE A 5 -1.01 6.12 12.12
CA ILE A 5 -0.12 6.48 11.01
C ILE A 5 -0.83 6.22 9.70
N ILE A 6 -0.73 7.19 8.81
CA ILE A 6 -1.17 7.02 7.42
C ILE A 6 0.05 6.73 6.58
N GLU A 7 0.02 5.61 5.90
CA GLU A 7 1.04 5.25 4.91
C GLU A 7 0.47 5.55 3.53
N THR A 8 1.16 6.41 2.78
CA THR A 8 0.79 6.68 1.40
C THR A 8 1.91 6.20 0.50
N VAL A 9 1.53 5.51 -0.58
CA VAL A 9 2.47 5.12 -1.62
C VAL A 9 1.87 5.55 -2.94
N THR A 10 2.58 6.41 -3.66
CA THR A 10 2.18 6.79 -5.02
C THR A 10 3.10 6.06 -5.99
N PHE A 11 2.52 5.55 -7.08
CA PHE A 11 3.30 4.77 -8.05
C PHE A 11 2.58 4.68 -9.38
N LYS A 12 3.35 4.25 -10.40
CA LYS A 12 2.81 3.92 -11.72
C LYS A 12 2.99 2.44 -11.97
N LEU A 13 2.19 1.91 -12.88
CA LEU A 13 2.34 0.52 -13.29
C LEU A 13 3.56 0.38 -14.20
N ALA A 14 4.19 -0.80 -14.15
CA ALA A 14 5.29 -1.13 -15.04
C ALA A 14 4.82 -1.12 -16.50
N SER A 15 5.76 -0.88 -17.41
CA SER A 15 5.46 -0.81 -18.84
C SER A 15 4.78 -2.09 -19.31
N GLY A 16 3.69 -1.94 -20.04
CA GLY A 16 2.94 -3.07 -20.59
C GLY A 16 1.94 -3.72 -19.63
N ILE A 17 1.89 -3.28 -18.38
CA ILE A 17 0.94 -3.82 -17.40
C ILE A 17 -0.37 -3.03 -17.48
N SER A 18 -1.47 -3.74 -17.76
CA SER A 18 -2.79 -3.13 -17.79
C SER A 18 -3.35 -2.97 -16.37
N LYS A 19 -4.29 -2.03 -16.24
CA LYS A 19 -5.03 -1.85 -14.98
C LYS A 19 -5.70 -3.15 -14.56
N GLU A 20 -6.30 -3.87 -15.52
CA GLU A 20 -6.99 -5.12 -15.24
C GLU A 20 -6.04 -6.18 -14.69
N ALA A 21 -4.85 -6.31 -15.30
CA ALA A 21 -3.85 -7.28 -14.85
C ALA A 21 -3.41 -6.96 -13.42
N PHE A 22 -3.19 -5.67 -13.13
CA PHE A 22 -2.79 -5.25 -11.78
C PHE A 22 -3.89 -5.57 -10.76
N LEU A 23 -5.15 -5.24 -11.08
CA LEU A 23 -6.26 -5.44 -10.14
C LEU A 23 -6.46 -6.92 -9.79
N LYS A 24 -6.07 -7.85 -10.67
CA LYS A 24 -6.14 -9.27 -10.38
C LYS A 24 -5.16 -9.70 -9.27
N THR A 25 -4.12 -8.91 -9.03
CA THR A 25 -3.13 -9.21 -7.98
C THR A 25 -3.52 -8.62 -6.62
N ILE A 26 -4.53 -7.74 -6.57
CA ILE A 26 -4.90 -7.04 -5.34
C ILE A 26 -5.28 -7.99 -4.20
N PRO A 27 -6.00 -9.11 -4.42
CA PRO A 27 -6.30 -10.04 -3.32
C PRO A 27 -5.06 -10.51 -2.56
N LEU A 28 -3.92 -10.66 -3.23
CA LEU A 28 -2.66 -11.04 -2.56
C LEU A 28 -2.25 -10.01 -1.54
N SER A 29 -2.21 -8.73 -1.93
CA SER A 29 -1.81 -7.66 -1.03
C SER A 29 -2.88 -7.38 0.03
N THR A 30 -4.16 -7.56 -0.28
CA THR A 30 -5.24 -7.41 0.69
C THR A 30 -5.10 -8.43 1.81
N THR A 31 -4.90 -9.70 1.47
CA THR A 31 -4.68 -10.76 2.45
C THR A 31 -3.48 -10.45 3.32
N PHE A 32 -2.39 -9.98 2.70
CA PHE A 32 -1.17 -9.63 3.44
C PHE A 32 -1.43 -8.55 4.49
N VAL A 33 -1.99 -7.40 4.09
CA VAL A 33 -2.16 -6.28 5.02
C VAL A 33 -3.15 -6.61 6.13
N GLN A 34 -4.22 -7.36 5.80
CA GLN A 34 -5.21 -7.74 6.80
C GLN A 34 -4.64 -8.68 7.86
N SER A 35 -3.58 -9.41 7.54
CA SER A 35 -2.93 -10.32 8.48
C SER A 35 -1.92 -9.62 9.39
N ARG A 36 -1.58 -8.36 9.11
CA ARG A 36 -0.52 -7.67 9.85
C ARG A 36 -1.06 -7.01 11.12
N PRO A 37 -0.28 -7.05 12.22
CA PRO A 37 -0.65 -6.32 13.43
C PRO A 37 -0.80 -4.83 13.15
N GLY A 38 -1.84 -4.24 13.74
CA GLY A 38 -2.06 -2.80 13.66
C GLY A 38 -2.74 -2.31 12.38
N PHE A 39 -3.09 -3.21 11.45
CA PHE A 39 -3.83 -2.80 10.26
C PHE A 39 -5.22 -2.29 10.63
N ILE A 40 -5.62 -1.15 10.07
CA ILE A 40 -6.93 -0.55 10.32
C ILE A 40 -7.75 -0.47 9.02
N SER A 41 -7.22 0.16 7.99
CA SER A 41 -7.96 0.34 6.74
C SER A 41 -7.01 0.53 5.56
N ARG A 42 -7.53 0.28 4.37
CA ARG A 42 -6.79 0.45 3.12
C ARG A 42 -7.69 0.99 2.04
N HIS A 43 -7.21 1.98 1.32
CA HIS A 43 -7.86 2.50 0.13
C HIS A 43 -6.83 2.60 -0.99
N LEU A 44 -7.21 2.12 -2.17
CA LEU A 44 -6.36 2.20 -3.36
C LEU A 44 -7.15 2.92 -4.44
N SER A 45 -6.57 3.98 -4.99
CA SER A 45 -7.21 4.78 -6.04
C SER A 45 -6.24 5.05 -7.17
N CYS A 46 -6.77 5.43 -8.32
CA CYS A 46 -5.98 5.73 -9.50
C CYS A 46 -6.48 7.03 -10.12
N SER A 47 -5.59 7.97 -10.34
CA SER A 47 -5.92 9.22 -11.00
C SER A 47 -5.92 9.06 -12.53
N ASP A 48 -6.51 10.04 -13.22
CA ASP A 48 -6.67 10.00 -14.69
C ASP A 48 -5.34 9.86 -15.43
N ASP A 49 -4.26 10.37 -14.83
CA ASP A 49 -2.93 10.34 -15.45
C ASP A 49 -2.18 9.03 -15.21
N GLY A 50 -2.83 8.03 -14.60
CA GLY A 50 -2.21 6.74 -14.33
C GLY A 50 -1.41 6.66 -13.04
N ASN A 51 -1.47 7.67 -12.18
CA ASN A 51 -0.85 7.59 -10.86
C ASN A 51 -1.77 6.88 -9.89
N TRP A 52 -1.23 5.84 -9.26
CA TRP A 52 -1.93 5.10 -8.22
C TRP A 52 -1.59 5.66 -6.85
N ILE A 53 -2.55 5.63 -5.96
CA ILE A 53 -2.38 6.14 -4.59
C ILE A 53 -2.86 5.06 -3.64
N GLU A 54 -1.91 4.51 -2.89
CA GLU A 54 -2.18 3.57 -1.81
C GLU A 54 -2.29 4.38 -0.52
N HIS A 55 -3.34 4.14 0.24
CA HIS A 55 -3.58 4.84 1.51
C HIS A 55 -3.93 3.80 2.56
N ILE A 56 -3.03 3.57 3.51
CA ILE A 56 -3.23 2.56 4.56
C ILE A 56 -3.12 3.24 5.92
N GLU A 57 -4.07 2.96 6.79
CA GLU A 57 -4.01 3.41 8.18
C GLU A 57 -3.51 2.28 9.07
N TRP A 58 -2.52 2.60 9.90
CA TRP A 58 -1.91 1.68 10.87
C TRP A 58 -2.07 2.24 12.28
N ALA A 59 -2.16 1.34 13.27
CA ALA A 59 -2.29 1.75 14.67
C ALA A 59 -1.06 2.49 15.20
N SER A 60 0.14 2.23 14.63
CA SER A 60 1.38 2.86 15.06
C SER A 60 2.40 2.87 13.92
N LEU A 61 3.41 3.73 14.06
CA LEU A 61 4.53 3.76 13.13
C LEU A 61 5.31 2.44 13.16
N GLY A 62 5.47 1.85 14.32
CA GLY A 62 6.14 0.56 14.44
C GLY A 62 5.44 -0.53 13.66
N ASP A 63 4.09 -0.58 13.73
CA ASP A 63 3.32 -1.54 12.96
C ASP A 63 3.46 -1.31 11.46
N ALA A 64 3.44 -0.05 11.02
CA ALA A 64 3.61 0.29 9.61
C ALA A 64 4.97 -0.16 9.09
N LYS A 65 6.02 0.11 9.83
CA LYS A 65 7.39 -0.27 9.43
C LYS A 65 7.59 -1.78 9.44
N SER A 66 7.04 -2.45 10.45
CA SER A 66 7.10 -3.92 10.54
C SER A 66 6.41 -4.56 9.34
N ALA A 67 5.24 -4.05 8.95
CA ALA A 67 4.52 -4.53 7.78
C ALA A 67 5.32 -4.30 6.50
N SER A 68 5.95 -3.14 6.38
CA SER A 68 6.77 -2.80 5.20
C SER A 68 7.96 -3.76 5.06
N ASP A 69 8.64 -4.07 6.16
CA ASP A 69 9.73 -5.01 6.15
C ASP A 69 9.27 -6.42 5.75
N ALA A 70 8.14 -6.86 6.31
CA ALA A 70 7.58 -8.17 5.99
C ALA A 70 7.13 -8.24 4.52
N PHE A 71 6.59 -7.15 4.00
CA PHE A 71 6.16 -7.06 2.60
C PHE A 71 7.32 -7.33 1.65
N MET A 72 8.48 -6.74 1.91
CA MET A 72 9.64 -6.87 1.06
C MET A 72 10.23 -8.29 1.05
N GLN A 73 9.88 -9.11 2.06
CA GLN A 73 10.40 -10.46 2.18
C GLN A 73 9.40 -11.54 1.77
N ASP A 74 8.16 -11.16 1.48
CA ASP A 74 7.09 -12.11 1.19
C ASP A 74 7.04 -12.40 -0.32
N GLN A 75 7.55 -13.57 -0.71
CA GLN A 75 7.61 -13.96 -2.12
C GLN A 75 6.23 -14.16 -2.74
N SER A 76 5.21 -14.43 -1.94
CA SER A 76 3.84 -14.58 -2.45
C SER A 76 3.29 -13.29 -3.04
N LEU A 77 3.90 -12.15 -2.71
CA LEU A 77 3.51 -10.83 -3.22
C LEU A 77 4.21 -10.45 -4.54
N MET A 78 5.07 -11.32 -5.06
CA MET A 78 5.80 -11.02 -6.30
C MET A 78 4.88 -10.65 -7.47
N PRO A 79 3.76 -11.37 -7.73
CA PRO A 79 2.88 -10.95 -8.82
C PRO A 79 2.35 -9.53 -8.68
N PHE A 80 2.07 -9.10 -7.45
CA PHE A 80 1.66 -7.73 -7.17
C PHE A 80 2.81 -6.75 -7.40
N MET A 81 3.98 -7.05 -6.83
CA MET A 81 5.15 -6.17 -6.92
C MET A 81 5.65 -5.99 -8.35
N GLN A 82 5.58 -7.04 -9.15
CA GLN A 82 6.05 -6.99 -10.54
C GLN A 82 5.19 -6.09 -11.43
N CYS A 83 3.96 -5.78 -11.01
CA CYS A 83 3.11 -4.84 -11.74
C CYS A 83 3.50 -3.39 -11.53
N ILE A 84 4.34 -3.10 -10.55
CA ILE A 84 4.65 -1.73 -10.13
C ILE A 84 6.00 -1.31 -10.71
N ASP A 85 6.04 -0.11 -11.28
CA ASP A 85 7.30 0.51 -11.68
C ASP A 85 7.99 1.00 -10.40
N GLY A 86 8.96 0.22 -9.92
CA GLY A 86 9.66 0.49 -8.66
C GLY A 86 10.22 1.90 -8.57
N PRO A 87 10.95 2.42 -9.58
CA PRO A 87 11.48 3.77 -9.52
C PRO A 87 10.45 4.87 -9.36
N SER A 88 9.19 4.62 -9.75
CA SER A 88 8.12 5.61 -9.61
C SER A 88 7.52 5.62 -8.20
N ALA A 89 7.76 4.60 -7.38
CA ALA A 89 7.12 4.44 -6.08
C ALA A 89 7.70 5.41 -5.05
N VAL A 90 6.81 6.15 -4.39
CA VAL A 90 7.19 7.07 -3.31
C VAL A 90 6.33 6.72 -2.10
N MET A 91 6.97 6.31 -1.01
CA MET A 91 6.30 5.97 0.24
C MET A 91 6.50 7.08 1.26
N ARG A 92 5.42 7.42 1.97
CA ARG A 92 5.47 8.36 3.08
C ARG A 92 4.68 7.81 4.26
N HIS A 93 5.18 8.08 5.46
CA HIS A 93 4.44 7.84 6.70
C HIS A 93 4.16 9.18 7.34
N SER A 94 2.90 9.41 7.72
CA SER A 94 2.49 10.65 8.37
C SER A 94 1.58 10.33 9.54
N GLN A 95 1.58 11.22 10.53
CA GLN A 95 0.70 11.06 11.68
C GLN A 95 -0.70 11.55 11.31
N LEU A 96 -1.71 10.74 11.64
CA LEU A 96 -3.10 11.13 11.44
C LEU A 96 -3.46 12.25 12.41
N GLU A 97 -3.81 13.42 11.87
CA GLU A 97 -4.15 14.58 12.69
C GLU A 97 -5.65 14.75 12.87
N VAL A 98 -6.42 14.55 11.79
CA VAL A 98 -7.87 14.71 11.82
C VAL A 98 -8.50 13.60 10.99
N SER A 99 -9.53 12.96 11.53
CA SER A 99 -10.33 11.99 10.80
C SER A 99 -11.80 12.27 11.09
N ILE A 100 -12.56 12.50 10.02
CA ILE A 100 -13.99 12.78 10.09
C ILE A 100 -14.69 11.83 9.13
N SER A 101 -15.76 11.19 9.60
CA SER A 101 -16.52 10.27 8.75
C SER A 101 -18.02 10.49 8.88
#